data_3b89902ba10fc7cb75af7cc3f10c6458
#
_entry.id   3b89902ba10fc7cb75af7cc3f10c6458
#
_cell.length_a   1.000
_cell.length_b   1.000
_cell.length_c   1.000
_cell.angle_alpha   90.00
_cell.angle_beta   90.00
_cell.angle_gamma   90.00
#
_symmetry.space_group_name_H-M   'P 1'
#
loop_
_entity.id
_entity.type
_entity.pdbx_description
1 polymer ?
#
loop_
_entity_poly.entity_id
_entity_poly.type
_entity_poly.pdbx_seq_one_letter_code
_entity_poly.pdbx_strand_id
1 'polypeptide(L)'
;MKQLLAPFLLCFVAACSGSSVPLAPQRSPHFDAVSAQLQLGGTVYAYADIEGDAERATDFLLTLLRDLPGLAPEQGVSRLNATSLVRILGLDKVQAIGLSSYENESLYHNRSFIQHTGAREGLLKLFGADAAAFDLLSIAPKDADLVWEQQLDLSVLVDVVRAMGELGVGMTPEELDEALREPVLDLDMTLGTILDRLSTTAGLILAVDEDRPLRIPGESFWFPYTDFLFRVDGLGELADAIAERAALDPFIASERTEEWVTIRPTIRLPAPWNAYEPSVIKEIATGRMYVVSNPAFLKRCLSTTDGVTQTAEFARAFEQLPMTGNGLTYFSPRMTRQMHAFLDRVIAVDGSSIATSLARFFLPDVGYPVGWVARNTDEGLLITSNSPSSHKSTLLTLGYVALLPAVAVVGASVLAPGAPKPELPFK
;
A
#
# COMPACT_ATOMS: atom_id res chain seq x y z
N MET A 1 9.62 -21.45 31.12
CA MET A 1 8.41 -21.18 30.31
C MET A 1 7.10 -20.99 31.08
N LYS A 2 7.02 -21.31 32.36
CA LYS A 2 5.80 -21.05 33.22
C LYS A 2 5.66 -19.60 33.75
N GLN A 3 6.64 -18.72 33.51
CA GLN A 3 6.66 -17.37 34.12
C GLN A 3 6.24 -16.23 33.16
N LEU A 4 6.02 -16.49 31.87
CA LEU A 4 5.68 -15.46 30.89
C LEU A 4 4.17 -15.32 30.61
N LEU A 5 3.33 -16.29 31.02
CA LEU A 5 1.88 -16.23 30.81
C LEU A 5 1.14 -15.44 31.89
N ALA A 6 1.73 -15.33 33.08
CA ALA A 6 1.10 -14.63 34.24
C ALA A 6 0.99 -13.11 34.05
N PRO A 7 1.97 -12.38 33.46
CA PRO A 7 1.87 -10.94 33.33
C PRO A 7 0.87 -10.50 32.26
N PHE A 8 0.63 -11.31 31.19
CA PHE A 8 -0.31 -10.95 30.12
C PHE A 8 -1.77 -11.04 30.55
N LEU A 9 -2.12 -12.03 31.36
CA LEU A 9 -3.46 -12.15 31.99
C LEU A 9 -3.68 -11.10 33.08
N LEU A 10 -2.62 -10.75 33.80
CA LEU A 10 -2.70 -9.72 34.85
C LEU A 10 -2.90 -8.31 34.30
N CYS A 11 -2.34 -7.97 33.14
CA CYS A 11 -2.59 -6.67 32.50
C CYS A 11 -4.04 -6.50 32.05
N PHE A 12 -4.72 -7.58 31.63
CA PHE A 12 -6.14 -7.52 31.27
C PHE A 12 -7.08 -7.47 32.46
N VAL A 13 -6.69 -8.06 33.59
CA VAL A 13 -7.48 -8.07 34.86
C VAL A 13 -7.17 -6.86 35.73
N ALA A 14 -5.94 -6.33 35.66
CA ALA A 14 -5.55 -5.12 36.41
C ALA A 14 -6.21 -3.85 35.89
N ALA A 15 -6.63 -3.84 34.63
CA ALA A 15 -7.41 -2.74 34.03
C ALA A 15 -8.82 -2.62 34.64
N CYS A 16 -9.32 -3.65 35.36
CA CYS A 16 -10.66 -3.68 35.92
C CYS A 16 -10.72 -3.49 37.45
N SER A 17 -9.60 -3.34 38.18
CA SER A 17 -9.58 -3.23 39.64
C SER A 17 -8.95 -1.95 40.18
N GLY A 18 -9.25 -0.82 39.57
CA GLY A 18 -8.90 0.51 40.07
C GLY A 18 -9.97 1.02 41.03
N SER A 19 -9.63 1.27 42.28
CA SER A 19 -10.47 1.95 43.28
C SER A 19 -10.94 3.30 42.73
N SER A 20 -12.24 3.48 42.64
CA SER A 20 -12.96 4.60 42.08
C SER A 20 -12.81 5.87 42.92
N VAL A 21 -11.87 6.70 42.60
CA VAL A 21 -12.09 8.14 42.67
C VAL A 21 -12.57 8.53 41.26
N PRO A 22 -13.75 9.09 41.06
CA PRO A 22 -14.14 9.61 39.79
C PRO A 22 -13.33 10.87 39.52
N LEU A 23 -12.12 10.71 38.97
CA LEU A 23 -11.49 11.77 38.22
C LEU A 23 -12.43 12.04 37.03
N ALA A 24 -12.92 13.28 36.93
CA ALA A 24 -13.61 13.71 35.72
C ALA A 24 -12.72 13.26 34.55
N PRO A 25 -13.26 12.54 33.54
CA PRO A 25 -12.46 12.00 32.47
C PRO A 25 -11.77 13.16 31.75
N GLN A 26 -10.47 13.29 31.99
CA GLN A 26 -9.66 14.29 31.30
C GLN A 26 -9.45 13.77 29.90
N ARG A 27 -10.05 14.45 28.91
CA ARG A 27 -9.84 14.10 27.50
C ARG A 27 -8.38 14.33 27.16
N SER A 28 -7.81 13.43 26.35
CA SER A 28 -6.52 13.67 25.75
C SER A 28 -6.54 14.96 24.94
N PRO A 29 -5.43 15.72 24.89
CA PRO A 29 -5.36 16.97 24.13
C PRO A 29 -5.64 16.78 22.63
N HIS A 30 -5.40 15.56 22.11
CA HIS A 30 -5.57 15.24 20.69
C HIS A 30 -6.97 14.75 20.33
N PHE A 31 -7.79 14.42 21.33
CA PHE A 31 -9.11 13.81 21.12
C PHE A 31 -10.04 14.68 20.26
N ASP A 32 -10.12 15.96 20.55
CA ASP A 32 -11.06 16.85 19.85
C ASP A 32 -10.63 17.07 18.39
N ALA A 33 -9.33 17.22 18.13
CA ALA A 33 -8.79 17.37 16.75
C ALA A 33 -9.05 16.10 15.91
N VAL A 34 -8.76 14.92 16.46
CA VAL A 34 -9.01 13.64 15.78
C VAL A 34 -10.52 13.43 15.57
N SER A 35 -11.35 13.69 16.61
CA SER A 35 -12.79 13.50 16.51
C SER A 35 -13.45 14.42 15.49
N ALA A 36 -12.91 15.61 15.25
CA ALA A 36 -13.40 16.53 14.22
C ALA A 36 -13.21 15.98 12.79
N GLN A 37 -12.27 15.09 12.57
CA GLN A 37 -11.99 14.44 11.28
C GLN A 37 -12.79 13.15 11.07
N LEU A 38 -13.39 12.61 12.14
CA LEU A 38 -14.11 11.34 12.14
C LEU A 38 -15.61 11.53 12.18
N GLN A 39 -16.34 10.45 11.96
CA GLN A 39 -17.79 10.43 12.08
C GLN A 39 -18.20 9.61 13.30
N LEU A 40 -18.83 10.28 14.26
CA LEU A 40 -19.31 9.64 15.50
C LEU A 40 -20.68 8.98 15.27
N GLY A 41 -20.96 7.91 16.02
CA GLY A 41 -22.27 7.25 16.01
C GLY A 41 -22.46 6.15 14.97
N GLY A 42 -21.39 5.78 14.24
CA GLY A 42 -21.42 4.65 13.32
C GLY A 42 -21.21 3.28 13.99
N THR A 43 -20.89 2.28 13.17
CA THR A 43 -20.64 0.89 13.62
C THR A 43 -19.30 0.74 14.34
N VAL A 44 -18.35 1.64 14.07
CA VAL A 44 -17.03 1.70 14.71
C VAL A 44 -16.65 3.15 14.96
N TYR A 45 -16.12 3.38 16.11
CA TYR A 45 -15.32 4.52 16.48
C TYR A 45 -14.18 4.05 17.37
N ALA A 46 -12.95 4.36 16.98
CA ALA A 46 -11.76 4.08 17.77
C ALA A 46 -10.86 5.32 17.78
N TYR A 47 -10.27 5.58 18.91
CA TYR A 47 -9.31 6.64 19.12
C TYR A 47 -8.17 6.11 19.98
N ALA A 48 -6.95 6.41 19.61
CA ALA A 48 -5.77 6.14 20.42
C ALA A 48 -4.88 7.38 20.42
N ASP A 49 -4.58 7.89 21.61
CA ASP A 49 -3.47 8.79 21.84
C ASP A 49 -2.20 7.93 21.90
N ILE A 50 -1.27 8.19 21.01
CA ILE A 50 -0.02 7.43 20.90
C ILE A 50 1.20 8.32 21.04
N GLU A 51 1.01 9.57 21.48
CA GLU A 51 2.10 10.49 21.74
C GLU A 51 3.09 9.89 22.75
N GLY A 52 4.35 9.72 22.34
CA GLY A 52 5.40 9.10 23.14
C GLY A 52 5.33 7.57 23.29
N ASP A 53 4.31 6.89 22.75
CA ASP A 53 4.19 5.43 22.83
C ASP A 53 4.81 4.68 21.64
N ALA A 54 5.12 5.39 20.53
CA ALA A 54 5.75 4.78 19.35
C ALA A 54 7.08 4.10 19.69
N GLU A 55 7.90 4.71 20.56
CA GLU A 55 9.17 4.12 21.00
C GLU A 55 8.95 2.83 21.81
N ARG A 56 7.99 2.81 22.75
CA ARG A 56 7.68 1.63 23.56
C ARG A 56 7.18 0.47 22.72
N ALA A 57 6.27 0.77 21.75
CA ALA A 57 5.76 -0.23 20.83
C ALA A 57 6.88 -0.79 19.93
N THR A 58 7.76 0.07 19.44
CA THR A 58 8.91 -0.33 18.61
C THR A 58 9.91 -1.15 19.41
N ASP A 59 10.23 -0.77 20.65
CA ASP A 59 11.13 -1.54 21.52
C ASP A 59 10.59 -2.93 21.82
N PHE A 60 9.28 -3.03 22.10
CA PHE A 60 8.61 -4.32 22.26
C PHE A 60 8.73 -5.19 20.98
N LEU A 61 8.48 -4.62 19.79
CA LEU A 61 8.59 -5.34 18.53
C LEU A 61 10.03 -5.79 18.25
N LEU A 62 11.01 -4.94 18.49
CA LEU A 62 12.43 -5.27 18.31
C LEU A 62 12.86 -6.38 19.27
N THR A 63 12.39 -6.34 20.51
CA THR A 63 12.64 -7.38 21.52
C THR A 63 12.01 -8.70 21.07
N LEU A 64 10.75 -8.69 20.62
CA LEU A 64 10.06 -9.87 20.10
C LEU A 64 10.81 -10.48 18.91
N LEU A 65 11.26 -9.64 17.96
CA LEU A 65 12.01 -10.09 16.78
C LEU A 65 13.38 -10.71 17.16
N ARG A 66 14.05 -10.19 18.20
CA ARG A 66 15.32 -10.74 18.68
C ARG A 66 15.14 -12.09 19.38
N ASP A 67 14.01 -12.29 20.05
CA ASP A 67 13.74 -13.49 20.85
C ASP A 67 13.08 -14.63 20.06
N LEU A 68 12.59 -14.36 18.85
CA LEU A 68 11.96 -15.39 18.00
C LEU A 68 13.03 -16.26 17.28
N PRO A 69 13.07 -17.59 17.53
CA PRO A 69 14.00 -18.48 16.86
C PRO A 69 13.74 -18.50 15.36
N GLY A 70 14.80 -18.30 14.57
CA GLY A 70 14.74 -18.31 13.09
C GLY A 70 14.35 -16.99 12.45
N LEU A 71 13.94 -15.98 13.23
CA LEU A 71 13.77 -14.60 12.78
C LEU A 71 14.85 -13.69 13.35
N ALA A 72 15.78 -14.23 14.16
CA ALA A 72 16.91 -13.47 14.67
C ALA A 72 17.70 -12.93 13.46
N PRO A 73 17.64 -11.65 13.19
CA PRO A 73 18.30 -11.08 12.02
C PRO A 73 19.81 -11.18 12.21
N GLU A 74 20.47 -11.40 11.09
CA GLU A 74 21.93 -11.29 11.05
C GLU A 74 22.38 -9.97 11.68
N GLN A 75 23.55 -9.93 12.22
CA GLN A 75 24.25 -8.97 13.11
C GLN A 75 23.79 -7.48 13.12
N GLY A 76 23.03 -7.01 12.11
CA GLY A 76 22.61 -5.59 11.98
C GLY A 76 21.46 -5.17 12.91
N VAL A 77 20.43 -5.99 13.10
CA VAL A 77 19.23 -5.58 13.89
C VAL A 77 19.49 -5.51 15.40
N SER A 78 20.56 -6.16 15.89
CA SER A 78 21.00 -6.00 17.29
C SER A 78 21.43 -4.55 17.62
N ARG A 79 21.75 -3.75 16.62
CA ARG A 79 22.18 -2.34 16.75
C ARG A 79 21.01 -1.35 16.68
N LEU A 80 19.84 -1.79 16.18
CA LEU A 80 18.66 -0.92 16.15
C LEU A 80 18.15 -0.67 17.56
N ASN A 81 17.98 0.60 17.87
CA ASN A 81 17.22 1.02 19.04
C ASN A 81 15.89 1.68 18.60
N ALA A 82 14.87 1.56 19.45
CA ALA A 82 13.52 2.04 19.15
C ALA A 82 13.50 3.55 18.86
N THR A 83 14.20 4.36 19.62
CA THR A 83 14.23 5.82 19.48
C THR A 83 14.73 6.24 18.09
N SER A 84 15.86 5.64 17.64
CA SER A 84 16.41 5.96 16.31
C SER A 84 15.45 5.52 15.19
N LEU A 85 14.91 4.31 15.29
CA LEU A 85 13.99 3.79 14.26
C LEU A 85 12.72 4.63 14.17
N VAL A 86 12.11 4.98 15.30
CA VAL A 86 10.90 5.82 15.36
C VAL A 86 11.15 7.17 14.71
N ARG A 87 12.29 7.80 14.98
CA ARG A 87 12.67 9.08 14.39
C ARG A 87 12.93 8.98 12.89
N ILE A 88 13.69 7.97 12.44
CA ILE A 88 13.95 7.75 11.01
C ILE A 88 12.64 7.58 10.22
N LEU A 89 11.70 6.86 10.79
CA LEU A 89 10.39 6.62 10.17
C LEU A 89 9.42 7.80 10.34
N GLY A 90 9.76 8.83 11.11
CA GLY A 90 8.88 9.97 11.40
C GLY A 90 7.71 9.64 12.32
N LEU A 91 7.75 8.50 13.02
CA LEU A 91 6.68 8.07 13.92
C LEU A 91 6.67 8.85 15.25
N ASP A 92 7.76 9.53 15.58
CA ASP A 92 7.84 10.46 16.71
C ASP A 92 6.96 11.70 16.53
N LYS A 93 6.55 11.99 15.31
CA LYS A 93 5.64 13.10 14.98
C LYS A 93 4.17 12.72 15.10
N VAL A 94 3.86 11.43 15.12
CA VAL A 94 2.48 10.95 15.23
C VAL A 94 2.00 11.06 16.67
N GLN A 95 0.90 11.80 16.87
CA GLN A 95 0.33 12.05 18.20
C GLN A 95 -0.86 11.16 18.51
N ALA A 96 -1.73 10.99 17.51
CA ALA A 96 -2.93 10.19 17.73
C ALA A 96 -3.41 9.56 16.41
N ILE A 97 -4.18 8.49 16.56
CA ILE A 97 -4.84 7.80 15.45
C ILE A 97 -6.31 7.67 15.77
N GLY A 98 -7.15 7.92 14.77
CA GLY A 98 -8.57 7.73 14.88
C GLY A 98 -9.15 6.96 13.71
N LEU A 99 -10.18 6.17 13.98
CA LEU A 99 -10.91 5.37 13.00
C LEU A 99 -12.40 5.50 13.22
N SER A 100 -13.17 5.64 12.16
CA SER A 100 -14.62 5.53 12.22
C SER A 100 -15.19 4.84 10.99
N SER A 101 -16.30 4.13 11.18
CA SER A 101 -17.07 3.52 10.08
C SER A 101 -18.54 3.69 10.34
N TYR A 102 -19.29 4.07 9.33
CA TYR A 102 -20.74 3.98 9.36
C TYR A 102 -21.25 3.28 8.09
N GLU A 103 -22.36 2.60 8.23
CA GLU A 103 -23.02 1.91 7.13
C GLU A 103 -23.79 2.91 6.28
N ASN A 104 -23.52 2.88 4.97
CA ASN A 104 -24.25 3.64 3.96
C ASN A 104 -24.73 2.65 2.90
N GLU A 105 -25.99 2.28 2.97
CA GLU A 105 -26.62 1.22 2.16
C GLU A 105 -25.86 -0.11 2.28
N SER A 106 -25.11 -0.50 1.25
CA SER A 106 -24.37 -1.77 1.21
C SER A 106 -22.85 -1.56 1.27
N LEU A 107 -22.40 -0.34 1.50
CA LEU A 107 -21.02 0.02 1.71
C LEU A 107 -20.85 0.64 3.09
N TYR A 108 -19.64 0.58 3.59
CA TYR A 108 -19.22 1.33 4.76
C TYR A 108 -18.44 2.56 4.32
N HIS A 109 -18.83 3.72 4.81
CA HIS A 109 -17.99 4.91 4.73
C HIS A 109 -17.01 4.88 5.90
N ASN A 110 -15.75 4.73 5.58
CA ASN A 110 -14.66 4.59 6.52
C ASN A 110 -13.81 5.86 6.52
N ARG A 111 -13.39 6.28 7.72
CA ARG A 111 -12.42 7.35 7.90
C ARG A 111 -11.31 6.88 8.82
N SER A 112 -10.07 7.16 8.44
CA SER A 112 -8.89 6.98 9.27
C SER A 112 -8.15 8.31 9.29
N PHE A 113 -7.79 8.78 10.47
CA PHE A 113 -7.03 10.00 10.63
C PHE A 113 -5.79 9.73 11.47
N ILE A 114 -4.63 10.10 10.93
CA ILE A 114 -3.34 10.04 11.60
C ILE A 114 -2.92 11.47 11.87
N GLN A 115 -3.07 11.91 13.13
CA GLN A 115 -2.65 13.23 13.57
C GLN A 115 -1.14 13.26 13.74
N HIS A 116 -0.48 14.28 13.21
CA HIS A 116 0.94 14.53 13.42
C HIS A 116 1.20 15.99 13.79
N THR A 117 2.33 16.25 14.40
CA THR A 117 2.78 17.60 14.75
C THR A 117 3.94 18.04 13.86
N GLY A 118 3.95 19.34 13.53
CA GLY A 118 5.03 19.95 12.76
C GLY A 118 5.11 19.49 11.31
N ALA A 119 6.28 19.60 10.73
CA ALA A 119 6.53 19.17 9.36
C ALA A 119 6.46 17.63 9.25
N ARG A 120 5.96 17.13 8.12
CA ARG A 120 5.99 15.70 7.82
C ARG A 120 7.44 15.27 7.62
N GLU A 121 7.82 14.20 8.30
CA GLU A 121 9.15 13.60 8.25
C GLU A 121 9.05 12.09 8.03
N GLY A 122 10.12 11.43 7.57
CA GLY A 122 10.14 10.00 7.33
C GLY A 122 8.98 9.56 6.43
N LEU A 123 8.33 8.45 6.78
CA LEU A 123 7.24 7.87 5.97
C LEU A 123 6.01 8.78 5.81
N LEU A 124 5.84 9.79 6.68
CA LEU A 124 4.74 10.76 6.53
C LEU A 124 4.87 11.63 5.27
N LYS A 125 6.09 11.77 4.71
CA LYS A 125 6.32 12.46 3.44
C LYS A 125 5.95 11.61 2.21
N LEU A 126 5.87 10.28 2.35
CA LEU A 126 5.72 9.38 1.22
C LEU A 126 4.49 9.69 0.35
N PHE A 127 3.45 10.27 0.94
CA PHE A 127 2.22 10.67 0.25
C PHE A 127 2.32 12.07 -0.44
N GLY A 128 3.52 12.56 -0.69
CA GLY A 128 3.74 13.84 -1.34
C GLY A 128 3.40 15.05 -0.47
N ALA A 129 3.32 16.23 -1.08
CA ALA A 129 3.10 17.49 -0.37
C ALA A 129 1.61 17.85 -0.24
N ASP A 130 1.06 18.58 -1.22
CA ASP A 130 -0.26 19.14 -1.14
C ASP A 130 -1.29 18.33 -1.93
N ALA A 131 -2.53 18.33 -1.45
CA ALA A 131 -3.63 17.70 -2.15
C ALA A 131 -3.92 18.38 -3.50
N ALA A 132 -4.08 17.59 -4.55
CA ALA A 132 -4.39 18.06 -5.90
C ALA A 132 -5.61 17.34 -6.50
N ALA A 133 -6.09 17.81 -7.63
CA ALA A 133 -7.07 17.07 -8.42
C ALA A 133 -6.43 15.84 -9.06
N PHE A 134 -7.24 14.80 -9.26
CA PHE A 134 -6.79 13.54 -9.85
C PHE A 134 -6.91 13.58 -11.37
N ASP A 135 -5.78 13.76 -12.05
CA ASP A 135 -5.73 13.89 -13.50
C ASP A 135 -6.11 12.62 -14.24
N LEU A 136 -5.77 11.46 -13.65
CA LEU A 136 -5.96 10.16 -14.29
C LEU A 136 -7.44 9.80 -14.46
N LEU A 137 -8.29 10.33 -13.57
CA LEU A 137 -9.75 10.17 -13.69
C LEU A 137 -10.31 10.78 -14.97
N SER A 138 -9.68 11.84 -15.50
CA SER A 138 -10.14 12.53 -16.70
C SER A 138 -9.95 11.70 -17.97
N ILE A 139 -8.99 10.76 -17.95
CA ILE A 139 -8.65 9.91 -19.09
C ILE A 139 -9.03 8.43 -18.88
N ALA A 140 -9.51 8.06 -17.68
CA ALA A 140 -9.92 6.70 -17.39
C ALA A 140 -11.21 6.34 -18.16
N PRO A 141 -11.18 5.35 -19.05
CA PRO A 141 -12.35 4.99 -19.86
C PRO A 141 -13.45 4.37 -18.98
N LYS A 142 -14.68 4.37 -19.50
CA LYS A 142 -15.87 3.91 -18.77
C LYS A 142 -15.77 2.47 -18.25
N ASP A 143 -15.04 1.63 -18.94
CA ASP A 143 -14.78 0.24 -18.61
C ASP A 143 -13.50 0.02 -17.79
N ALA A 144 -12.90 1.10 -17.26
CA ALA A 144 -11.78 0.97 -16.34
C ALA A 144 -12.19 0.21 -15.06
N ASP A 145 -11.39 -0.78 -14.70
CA ASP A 145 -11.65 -1.64 -13.54
C ASP A 145 -10.83 -1.25 -12.32
N LEU A 146 -9.66 -0.70 -12.55
CA LEU A 146 -8.82 -0.07 -11.55
C LEU A 146 -8.41 1.30 -12.06
N VAL A 147 -8.55 2.31 -11.22
CA VAL A 147 -7.88 3.58 -11.37
C VAL A 147 -7.14 3.86 -10.07
N TRP A 148 -5.83 3.98 -10.15
CA TRP A 148 -4.98 4.34 -9.02
C TRP A 148 -4.12 5.54 -9.41
N GLU A 149 -4.10 6.55 -8.57
CA GLU A 149 -3.24 7.73 -8.72
C GLU A 149 -2.69 8.12 -7.36
N GLN A 150 -1.39 8.33 -7.28
CA GLN A 150 -0.71 8.62 -6.03
C GLN A 150 0.40 9.65 -6.25
N GLN A 151 0.41 10.68 -5.44
CA GLN A 151 1.59 11.51 -5.27
C GLN A 151 2.59 10.76 -4.40
N LEU A 152 3.84 10.72 -4.81
CA LEU A 152 4.91 10.00 -4.14
C LEU A 152 6.09 10.95 -3.89
N ASP A 153 6.73 10.80 -2.76
CA ASP A 153 8.06 11.35 -2.47
C ASP A 153 9.00 10.20 -2.12
N LEU A 154 9.66 9.66 -3.15
CA LEU A 154 10.57 8.51 -2.99
C LEU A 154 11.92 8.90 -2.41
N SER A 155 12.27 10.19 -2.33
CA SER A 155 13.48 10.66 -1.65
C SER A 155 13.50 10.19 -0.19
N VAL A 156 12.33 10.09 0.42
CA VAL A 156 12.13 9.54 1.77
C VAL A 156 12.72 8.14 1.94
N LEU A 157 12.60 7.28 0.93
CA LEU A 157 13.15 5.92 1.01
C LEU A 157 14.68 5.95 1.02
N VAL A 158 15.28 6.86 0.26
CA VAL A 158 16.73 7.09 0.26
C VAL A 158 17.18 7.58 1.63
N ASP A 159 16.45 8.55 2.21
CA ASP A 159 16.75 9.10 3.55
C ASP A 159 16.64 8.01 4.63
N VAL A 160 15.61 7.17 4.56
CA VAL A 160 15.42 6.05 5.50
C VAL A 160 16.55 5.03 5.37
N VAL A 161 16.92 4.61 4.14
CA VAL A 161 18.02 3.67 3.92
C VAL A 161 19.34 4.23 4.42
N ARG A 162 19.63 5.52 4.15
CA ARG A 162 20.82 6.22 4.62
C ARG A 162 20.90 6.22 6.15
N ALA A 163 19.83 6.63 6.81
CA ALA A 163 19.77 6.70 8.27
C ALA A 163 19.87 5.30 8.92
N MET A 164 19.32 4.26 8.27
CA MET A 164 19.51 2.87 8.70
C MET A 164 20.99 2.44 8.56
N GLY A 165 21.64 2.83 7.46
CA GLY A 165 23.07 2.58 7.22
C GLY A 165 23.97 3.22 8.28
N GLU A 166 23.66 4.44 8.71
CA GLU A 166 24.35 5.12 9.82
C GLU A 166 24.25 4.34 11.14
N LEU A 167 23.18 3.60 11.34
CA LEU A 167 23.01 2.69 12.47
C LEU A 167 23.71 1.33 12.25
N GLY A 168 24.35 1.12 11.12
CA GLY A 168 25.01 -0.13 10.74
C GLY A 168 24.05 -1.23 10.34
N VAL A 169 22.89 -0.86 9.80
CA VAL A 169 21.87 -1.80 9.31
C VAL A 169 21.70 -1.64 7.80
N GLY A 170 21.96 -2.72 7.06
CA GLY A 170 21.89 -2.72 5.61
C GLY A 170 23.11 -2.04 4.97
N MET A 171 22.86 -1.29 3.90
CA MET A 171 23.89 -0.60 3.11
C MET A 171 24.44 0.61 3.88
N THR A 172 25.75 0.78 3.89
CA THR A 172 26.37 2.00 4.48
C THR A 172 26.02 3.24 3.66
N PRO A 173 26.13 4.47 4.23
CA PRO A 173 25.92 5.69 3.47
C PRO A 173 26.81 5.80 2.23
N GLU A 174 28.05 5.34 2.30
CA GLU A 174 29.00 5.34 1.19
C GLU A 174 28.59 4.38 0.08
N GLU A 175 28.16 3.15 0.44
CA GLU A 175 27.64 2.15 -0.52
C GLU A 175 26.34 2.65 -1.17
N LEU A 176 25.47 3.31 -0.41
CA LEU A 176 24.26 3.93 -0.93
C LEU A 176 24.59 5.04 -1.93
N ASP A 177 25.53 5.93 -1.58
CA ASP A 177 25.97 7.02 -2.47
C ASP A 177 26.62 6.49 -3.75
N GLU A 178 27.33 5.37 -3.69
CA GLU A 178 27.88 4.69 -4.85
C GLU A 178 26.76 4.11 -5.71
N ALA A 179 25.82 3.37 -5.11
CA ALA A 179 24.65 2.81 -5.83
C ALA A 179 23.79 3.90 -6.48
N LEU A 180 23.60 5.05 -5.81
CA LEU A 180 22.83 6.17 -6.38
C LEU A 180 23.53 6.85 -7.56
N ARG A 181 24.88 6.74 -7.67
CA ARG A 181 25.67 7.26 -8.81
C ARG A 181 25.80 6.26 -9.95
N GLU A 182 25.42 4.99 -9.75
CA GLU A 182 25.48 4.00 -10.82
C GLU A 182 24.57 4.37 -11.98
N PRO A 183 25.07 4.32 -13.23
CA PRO A 183 24.24 4.49 -14.42
C PRO A 183 23.22 3.36 -14.52
N VAL A 184 21.97 3.68 -14.79
CA VAL A 184 20.91 2.70 -14.99
C VAL A 184 20.86 2.26 -16.46
N LEU A 185 20.95 0.97 -16.74
CA LEU A 185 20.85 0.38 -18.09
C LEU A 185 21.85 0.98 -19.10
N ASP A 186 23.06 1.34 -18.68
CA ASP A 186 24.04 2.06 -19.52
C ASP A 186 23.51 3.39 -20.14
N LEU A 187 22.53 3.99 -19.47
CA LEU A 187 22.02 5.32 -19.80
C LEU A 187 22.88 6.38 -19.09
N ASP A 188 22.93 7.60 -19.64
CA ASP A 188 23.58 8.74 -18.98
C ASP A 188 22.74 9.28 -17.78
N MET A 189 21.96 8.40 -17.15
CA MET A 189 21.15 8.70 -15.98
C MET A 189 21.49 7.77 -14.84
N THR A 190 21.65 8.35 -13.64
CA THR A 190 21.95 7.59 -12.43
C THR A 190 20.66 7.16 -11.72
N LEU A 191 20.76 6.12 -10.87
CA LEU A 191 19.64 5.66 -10.03
C LEU A 191 19.14 6.82 -9.14
N GLY A 192 20.03 7.63 -8.57
CA GLY A 192 19.65 8.80 -7.76
C GLY A 192 18.80 9.79 -8.55
N THR A 193 19.21 10.14 -9.79
CA THR A 193 18.44 11.03 -10.65
C THR A 193 17.04 10.47 -10.95
N ILE A 194 16.93 9.18 -11.19
CA ILE A 194 15.63 8.53 -11.45
C ILE A 194 14.75 8.59 -10.20
N LEU A 195 15.27 8.29 -9.02
CA LEU A 195 14.51 8.33 -7.77
C LEU A 195 14.02 9.74 -7.42
N ASP A 196 14.87 10.76 -7.62
CA ASP A 196 14.48 12.17 -7.43
C ASP A 196 13.34 12.57 -8.36
N ARG A 197 13.36 12.10 -9.60
CA ARG A 197 12.32 12.38 -10.60
C ARG A 197 11.06 11.56 -10.45
N LEU A 198 11.14 10.40 -9.80
CA LEU A 198 9.98 9.61 -9.38
C LEU A 198 9.23 10.20 -8.19
N SER A 199 9.81 11.19 -7.51
CA SER A 199 9.16 11.95 -6.43
C SER A 199 8.12 12.92 -7.01
N THR A 200 7.04 12.36 -7.57
CA THR A 200 5.99 13.08 -8.31
C THR A 200 4.70 12.25 -8.29
N THR A 201 3.88 12.38 -9.34
CA THR A 201 2.63 11.62 -9.47
C THR A 201 2.85 10.38 -10.33
N ALA A 202 2.45 9.24 -9.79
CA ALA A 202 2.32 7.99 -10.53
C ALA A 202 0.86 7.55 -10.57
N GLY A 203 0.47 6.83 -11.62
CA GLY A 203 -0.89 6.33 -11.72
C GLY A 203 -1.04 5.13 -12.63
N LEU A 204 -2.09 4.35 -12.42
CA LEU A 204 -2.37 3.11 -13.12
C LEU A 204 -3.86 3.04 -13.49
N ILE A 205 -4.14 2.73 -14.75
CA ILE A 205 -5.47 2.34 -15.21
C ILE A 205 -5.38 0.88 -15.69
N LEU A 206 -6.31 0.04 -15.22
CA LEU A 206 -6.50 -1.31 -15.75
C LEU A 206 -7.92 -1.44 -16.31
N ALA A 207 -8.04 -2.16 -17.42
CA ALA A 207 -9.33 -2.57 -18.01
C ALA A 207 -9.26 -4.07 -18.33
N VAL A 208 -10.14 -4.85 -17.70
CA VAL A 208 -10.16 -6.31 -17.80
C VAL A 208 -11.15 -6.74 -18.87
N ASP A 209 -10.70 -7.55 -19.81
CA ASP A 209 -11.53 -8.18 -20.84
C ASP A 209 -11.77 -9.66 -20.47
N GLU A 210 -12.91 -9.94 -19.83
CA GLU A 210 -13.28 -11.29 -19.37
C GLU A 210 -13.54 -12.25 -20.54
N ASP A 211 -13.89 -11.72 -21.69
CA ASP A 211 -14.22 -12.52 -22.89
C ASP A 211 -12.96 -12.96 -23.66
N ARG A 212 -11.80 -12.43 -23.28
CA ARG A 212 -10.51 -12.71 -23.92
C ARG A 212 -9.52 -13.39 -22.94
N PRO A 213 -9.63 -14.72 -22.72
CA PRO A 213 -8.73 -15.43 -21.82
C PRO A 213 -7.34 -15.61 -22.43
N LEU A 214 -6.32 -15.30 -21.66
CA LEU A 214 -4.91 -15.60 -21.95
C LEU A 214 -4.57 -16.96 -21.32
N ARG A 215 -4.28 -17.95 -22.16
CA ARG A 215 -3.92 -19.32 -21.72
C ARG A 215 -2.42 -19.52 -21.81
N ILE A 216 -1.80 -19.86 -20.70
CA ILE A 216 -0.38 -20.22 -20.70
C ILE A 216 -0.26 -21.64 -21.25
N PRO A 217 0.57 -21.85 -22.32
CA PRO A 217 0.80 -23.19 -22.86
C PRO A 217 1.34 -24.16 -21.79
N GLY A 218 0.68 -25.30 -21.64
CA GLY A 218 1.07 -26.33 -20.65
C GLY A 218 0.47 -26.15 -19.26
N GLU A 219 -0.21 -25.04 -18.97
CA GLU A 219 -0.85 -24.80 -17.68
C GLU A 219 -2.38 -24.94 -17.78
N SER A 220 -2.99 -25.42 -16.72
CA SER A 220 -4.46 -25.42 -16.57
C SER A 220 -5.02 -24.03 -16.24
N PHE A 221 -4.16 -23.09 -16.06
CA PHE A 221 -4.40 -21.76 -15.53
C PHE A 221 -4.49 -20.72 -16.67
N TRP A 222 -5.42 -19.80 -16.54
CA TRP A 222 -5.63 -18.69 -17.47
C TRP A 222 -6.00 -17.41 -16.73
N PHE A 223 -5.72 -16.26 -17.36
CA PHE A 223 -6.20 -14.95 -16.87
C PHE A 223 -6.95 -14.21 -17.96
N PRO A 224 -7.85 -13.29 -17.60
CA PRO A 224 -8.43 -12.40 -18.59
C PRO A 224 -7.35 -11.49 -19.20
N TYR A 225 -7.49 -11.16 -20.45
CA TYR A 225 -6.69 -10.10 -21.06
C TYR A 225 -6.94 -8.81 -20.29
N THR A 226 -5.89 -8.08 -19.99
CA THR A 226 -5.98 -6.85 -19.22
C THR A 226 -5.18 -5.77 -19.89
N ASP A 227 -5.85 -4.76 -20.41
CA ASP A 227 -5.19 -3.54 -20.82
C ASP A 227 -4.70 -2.77 -19.59
N PHE A 228 -3.51 -2.21 -19.68
CA PHE A 228 -2.98 -1.34 -18.66
C PHE A 228 -2.35 -0.07 -19.25
N LEU A 229 -2.43 0.99 -18.47
CA LEU A 229 -1.72 2.25 -18.66
C LEU A 229 -1.12 2.63 -17.31
N PHE A 230 0.21 2.64 -17.23
CA PHE A 230 0.93 3.18 -16.10
C PHE A 230 1.53 4.52 -16.49
N ARG A 231 1.17 5.59 -15.76
CA ARG A 231 1.67 6.95 -15.95
C ARG A 231 2.67 7.29 -14.87
N VAL A 232 3.77 7.92 -15.24
CA VAL A 232 4.71 8.53 -14.30
C VAL A 232 5.07 9.91 -14.81
N ASP A 233 4.86 10.90 -13.99
CA ASP A 233 5.30 12.26 -14.27
C ASP A 233 6.81 12.38 -13.89
N GLY A 234 7.55 13.26 -14.55
CA GLY A 234 8.97 13.48 -14.24
C GLY A 234 9.99 12.56 -14.93
N LEU A 235 9.57 11.43 -15.50
CA LEU A 235 10.48 10.49 -16.19
C LEU A 235 10.61 10.69 -17.71
N GLY A 236 10.22 11.84 -18.23
CA GLY A 236 10.31 12.10 -19.68
C GLY A 236 11.73 12.03 -20.24
N GLU A 237 12.75 12.45 -19.49
CA GLU A 237 14.14 12.34 -19.90
C GLU A 237 14.64 10.89 -19.93
N LEU A 238 14.13 10.02 -19.05
CA LEU A 238 14.41 8.59 -19.13
C LEU A 238 13.88 7.99 -20.45
N ALA A 239 12.67 8.38 -20.86
CA ALA A 239 12.14 7.97 -22.15
C ALA A 239 12.98 8.47 -23.32
N ASP A 240 13.49 9.72 -23.28
CA ASP A 240 14.40 10.22 -24.30
C ASP A 240 15.70 9.41 -24.34
N ALA A 241 16.33 9.14 -23.20
CA ALA A 241 17.56 8.35 -23.11
C ALA A 241 17.37 6.92 -23.66
N ILE A 242 16.23 6.27 -23.36
CA ILE A 242 15.90 4.96 -23.91
C ILE A 242 15.68 5.06 -25.42
N ALA A 243 15.04 6.12 -25.93
CA ALA A 243 14.82 6.32 -27.36
C ALA A 243 16.12 6.55 -28.15
N GLU A 244 17.09 7.26 -27.56
CA GLU A 244 18.44 7.44 -28.13
C GLU A 244 19.19 6.10 -28.16
N ARG A 245 19.10 5.31 -27.09
CA ARG A 245 19.68 3.96 -27.04
C ARG A 245 19.08 3.02 -28.09
N ALA A 246 17.79 3.17 -28.41
CA ALA A 246 17.11 2.36 -29.43
C ALA A 246 17.79 2.43 -30.81
N ALA A 247 18.53 3.51 -31.12
CA ALA A 247 19.30 3.61 -32.35
C ALA A 247 20.49 2.62 -32.40
N LEU A 248 20.93 2.13 -31.25
CA LEU A 248 22.07 1.23 -31.09
C LEU A 248 21.67 -0.20 -30.76
N ASP A 249 20.42 -0.41 -30.36
CA ASP A 249 19.90 -1.70 -29.90
C ASP A 249 18.87 -2.26 -30.89
N PRO A 250 19.16 -3.40 -31.57
CA PRO A 250 18.23 -4.00 -32.53
C PRO A 250 16.95 -4.55 -31.91
N PHE A 251 16.89 -4.68 -30.59
CA PHE A 251 15.73 -5.20 -29.87
C PHE A 251 14.72 -4.12 -29.48
N ILE A 252 15.05 -2.85 -29.71
CA ILE A 252 14.21 -1.71 -29.38
C ILE A 252 14.05 -0.86 -30.64
N ALA A 253 12.82 -0.43 -30.91
CA ALA A 253 12.52 0.56 -31.93
C ALA A 253 11.98 1.82 -31.27
N SER A 254 12.40 2.99 -31.75
CA SER A 254 11.83 4.26 -31.35
C SER A 254 11.27 5.01 -32.55
N GLU A 255 10.16 5.68 -32.35
CA GLU A 255 9.51 6.55 -33.32
C GLU A 255 9.21 7.89 -32.64
N ARG A 256 9.54 9.00 -33.33
CA ARG A 256 9.32 10.35 -32.84
C ARG A 256 8.42 11.13 -33.77
N THR A 257 7.36 11.69 -33.25
CA THR A 257 6.49 12.67 -33.92
C THR A 257 6.66 14.04 -33.25
N GLU A 258 5.86 15.02 -33.65
CA GLU A 258 5.83 16.33 -32.99
C GLU A 258 5.26 16.28 -31.56
N GLU A 259 4.37 15.32 -31.29
CA GLU A 259 3.65 15.20 -30.01
C GLU A 259 4.20 14.09 -29.09
N TRP A 260 4.74 13.01 -29.69
CA TRP A 260 5.04 11.77 -28.98
C TRP A 260 6.41 11.18 -29.32
N VAL A 261 7.03 10.57 -28.31
CA VAL A 261 8.12 9.59 -28.51
C VAL A 261 7.59 8.23 -28.11
N THR A 262 7.58 7.28 -29.02
CA THR A 262 7.12 5.91 -28.79
C THR A 262 8.29 4.94 -28.87
N ILE A 263 8.46 4.12 -27.84
CA ILE A 263 9.52 3.12 -27.73
C ILE A 263 8.84 1.77 -27.55
N ARG A 264 9.25 0.79 -28.36
CA ARG A 264 8.66 -0.56 -28.33
C ARG A 264 9.71 -1.64 -28.57
N PRO A 265 9.53 -2.85 -28.04
CA PRO A 265 10.38 -3.98 -28.38
C PRO A 265 10.13 -4.38 -29.85
N THR A 266 11.19 -4.77 -30.57
CA THR A 266 11.11 -5.32 -31.94
C THR A 266 10.82 -6.83 -31.90
N ILE A 267 11.08 -7.49 -30.78
CA ILE A 267 10.84 -8.91 -30.58
C ILE A 267 9.36 -9.14 -30.32
N ARG A 268 8.77 -10.08 -31.05
CA ARG A 268 7.41 -10.53 -30.73
C ARG A 268 7.45 -11.36 -29.44
N LEU A 269 6.58 -11.00 -28.53
CA LEU A 269 6.40 -11.80 -27.32
C LEU A 269 5.87 -13.20 -27.69
N PRO A 270 6.26 -14.27 -26.97
CA PRO A 270 5.70 -15.60 -27.17
C PRO A 270 4.21 -15.64 -26.72
N ALA A 271 3.47 -16.62 -27.23
CA ALA A 271 2.10 -16.85 -26.74
C ALA A 271 2.12 -17.20 -25.24
N PRO A 272 1.16 -16.71 -24.45
CA PRO A 272 0.00 -15.89 -24.81
C PRO A 272 0.29 -14.38 -24.83
N TRP A 273 1.51 -13.95 -24.49
CA TRP A 273 1.92 -12.54 -24.34
C TRP A 273 1.98 -11.77 -25.66
N ASN A 274 1.94 -12.49 -26.80
CA ASN A 274 1.84 -11.88 -28.13
C ASN A 274 0.52 -11.14 -28.39
N ALA A 275 -0.41 -11.21 -27.44
CA ALA A 275 -1.63 -10.40 -27.43
C ALA A 275 -1.37 -8.93 -27.04
N TYR A 276 -0.20 -8.64 -26.45
CA TYR A 276 0.23 -7.32 -26.04
C TYR A 276 1.22 -6.70 -27.01
N GLU A 277 1.19 -5.38 -27.08
CA GLU A 277 2.18 -4.54 -27.77
C GLU A 277 2.76 -3.53 -26.78
N PRO A 278 3.51 -3.99 -25.74
CA PRO A 278 3.95 -3.12 -24.67
C PRO A 278 4.82 -1.99 -25.23
N SER A 279 4.53 -0.77 -24.82
CA SER A 279 5.23 0.41 -25.31
C SER A 279 5.47 1.40 -24.17
N VAL A 280 6.60 2.09 -24.24
CA VAL A 280 6.87 3.29 -23.46
C VAL A 280 6.59 4.48 -24.36
N ILE A 281 5.74 5.38 -23.92
CA ILE A 281 5.31 6.53 -24.72
C ILE A 281 5.50 7.78 -23.89
N LYS A 282 6.26 8.75 -24.43
CA LYS A 282 6.42 10.07 -23.82
C LYS A 282 5.60 11.10 -24.56
N GLU A 283 4.84 11.89 -23.83
CA GLU A 283 4.21 13.11 -24.32
C GLU A 283 5.22 14.26 -24.29
N ILE A 284 5.53 14.85 -25.43
CA ILE A 284 6.59 15.86 -25.55
C ILE A 284 6.22 17.15 -24.82
N ALA A 285 4.96 17.57 -24.92
CA ALA A 285 4.49 18.83 -24.35
C ALA A 285 4.57 18.87 -22.81
N THR A 286 4.25 17.74 -22.14
CA THR A 286 4.19 17.65 -20.68
C THR A 286 5.38 16.94 -20.07
N GLY A 287 6.15 16.19 -20.86
CA GLY A 287 7.19 15.29 -20.37
C GLY A 287 6.65 14.06 -19.62
N ARG A 288 5.34 13.80 -19.64
CA ARG A 288 4.72 12.63 -19.03
C ARG A 288 5.15 11.36 -19.75
N MET A 289 5.43 10.33 -18.98
CA MET A 289 5.77 9.01 -19.51
C MET A 289 4.64 8.02 -19.20
N TYR A 290 4.28 7.25 -20.22
CA TYR A 290 3.28 6.20 -20.15
C TYR A 290 3.93 4.85 -20.49
N VAL A 291 3.68 3.83 -19.69
CA VAL A 291 3.96 2.42 -20.02
C VAL A 291 2.62 1.75 -20.25
N VAL A 292 2.40 1.22 -21.43
CA VAL A 292 1.08 0.72 -21.84
C VAL A 292 1.15 -0.71 -22.37
N SER A 293 0.08 -1.46 -22.14
CA SER A 293 -0.09 -2.79 -22.76
C SER A 293 -0.16 -2.73 -24.29
N ASN A 294 -0.72 -1.63 -24.81
CA ASN A 294 -0.98 -1.42 -26.22
C ASN A 294 -1.14 0.09 -26.47
N PRO A 295 -0.50 0.68 -27.51
CA PRO A 295 -0.70 2.09 -27.88
C PRO A 295 -2.16 2.45 -28.15
N ALA A 296 -2.97 1.51 -28.66
CA ALA A 296 -4.39 1.72 -28.88
C ALA A 296 -5.15 1.97 -27.58
N PHE A 297 -4.71 1.37 -26.45
CA PHE A 297 -5.31 1.63 -25.15
C PHE A 297 -5.03 3.06 -24.67
N LEU A 298 -3.79 3.56 -24.80
CA LEU A 298 -3.48 4.96 -24.52
C LEU A 298 -4.34 5.91 -25.35
N LYS A 299 -4.45 5.67 -26.66
CA LYS A 299 -5.29 6.48 -27.53
C LYS A 299 -6.74 6.48 -27.09
N ARG A 300 -7.28 5.31 -26.69
CA ARG A 300 -8.63 5.19 -26.12
C ARG A 300 -8.78 6.02 -24.84
N CYS A 301 -7.82 5.95 -23.94
CA CYS A 301 -7.82 6.74 -22.70
C CYS A 301 -7.84 8.25 -23.01
N LEU A 302 -6.92 8.73 -23.85
CA LEU A 302 -6.80 10.16 -24.18
C LEU A 302 -7.98 10.71 -24.98
N SER A 303 -8.70 9.87 -25.72
CA SER A 303 -9.89 10.26 -26.47
C SER A 303 -11.20 10.07 -25.72
N THR A 304 -11.14 9.68 -24.44
CA THR A 304 -12.31 9.43 -23.61
C THR A 304 -13.11 10.72 -23.38
N THR A 305 -14.38 10.70 -23.77
CA THR A 305 -15.36 11.75 -23.49
C THR A 305 -16.41 11.28 -22.46
N ASP A 306 -16.56 9.98 -22.31
CA ASP A 306 -17.49 9.29 -21.43
C ASP A 306 -16.68 8.37 -20.50
N GLY A 307 -16.12 8.95 -19.44
CA GLY A 307 -15.15 8.31 -18.56
C GLY A 307 -15.79 7.51 -17.42
N VAL A 308 -14.94 6.84 -16.65
CA VAL A 308 -15.34 6.04 -15.47
C VAL A 308 -16.14 6.85 -14.45
N THR A 309 -15.85 8.14 -14.33
CA THR A 309 -16.54 9.06 -13.39
C THR A 309 -18.04 9.21 -13.67
N GLN A 310 -18.50 8.83 -14.86
CA GLN A 310 -19.91 8.90 -15.25
C GLN A 310 -20.66 7.57 -14.99
N THR A 311 -19.98 6.55 -14.47
CA THR A 311 -20.60 5.28 -14.14
C THR A 311 -21.30 5.31 -12.78
N ALA A 312 -22.39 4.55 -12.63
CA ALA A 312 -23.09 4.43 -11.37
C ALA A 312 -22.23 3.77 -10.29
N GLU A 313 -21.36 2.85 -10.68
CA GLU A 313 -20.43 2.16 -9.80
C GLU A 313 -19.40 3.12 -9.21
N PHE A 314 -18.83 4.00 -10.04
CA PHE A 314 -17.91 5.02 -9.58
C PHE A 314 -18.63 6.02 -8.67
N ALA A 315 -19.78 6.52 -9.07
CA ALA A 315 -20.56 7.46 -8.27
C ALA A 315 -20.86 6.90 -6.87
N ARG A 316 -21.19 5.58 -6.79
CA ARG A 316 -21.40 4.89 -5.53
C ARG A 316 -20.13 4.72 -4.71
N ALA A 317 -19.00 4.33 -5.36
CA ALA A 317 -17.71 4.18 -4.69
C ALA A 317 -17.18 5.50 -4.13
N PHE A 318 -17.50 6.62 -4.79
CA PHE A 318 -17.01 7.96 -4.43
C PHE A 318 -18.06 8.87 -3.80
N GLU A 319 -19.20 8.31 -3.41
CA GLU A 319 -20.21 9.07 -2.68
C GLU A 319 -19.61 9.67 -1.40
N GLN A 320 -19.69 11.01 -1.26
CA GLN A 320 -19.10 11.78 -0.15
C GLN A 320 -17.57 11.69 0.00
N LEU A 321 -16.85 11.07 -0.93
CA LEU A 321 -15.38 11.12 -0.94
C LEU A 321 -14.89 12.41 -1.61
N PRO A 322 -13.76 12.99 -1.16
CA PRO A 322 -13.17 14.15 -1.83
C PRO A 322 -12.65 13.78 -3.22
N MET A 323 -12.81 14.70 -4.19
CA MET A 323 -12.25 14.55 -5.54
C MET A 323 -10.89 15.21 -5.68
N THR A 324 -10.26 15.57 -4.57
CA THR A 324 -8.89 16.08 -4.47
C THR A 324 -8.18 15.40 -3.33
N GLY A 325 -6.92 15.10 -3.51
CA GLY A 325 -6.12 14.39 -2.50
C GLY A 325 -4.69 14.15 -2.97
N ASN A 326 -3.99 13.33 -2.22
CA ASN A 326 -2.63 12.88 -2.51
C ASN A 326 -2.63 11.46 -3.09
N GLY A 327 -3.71 10.71 -2.88
CA GLY A 327 -3.89 9.38 -3.42
C GLY A 327 -5.34 9.03 -3.65
N LEU A 328 -5.60 8.29 -4.73
CA LEU A 328 -6.91 7.79 -5.10
C LEU A 328 -6.77 6.34 -5.54
N THR A 329 -7.75 5.53 -5.15
CA THR A 329 -7.92 4.18 -5.69
C THR A 329 -9.40 3.91 -5.95
N TYR A 330 -9.70 3.43 -7.12
CA TYR A 330 -11.01 2.90 -7.51
C TYR A 330 -10.86 1.45 -7.95
N PHE A 331 -11.71 0.57 -7.45
CA PHE A 331 -11.92 -0.77 -7.97
C PHE A 331 -13.36 -0.94 -8.43
N SER A 332 -13.54 -1.43 -9.66
CA SER A 332 -14.87 -1.81 -10.14
C SER A 332 -15.35 -3.11 -9.47
N PRO A 333 -16.66 -3.40 -9.48
CA PRO A 333 -17.19 -4.70 -9.06
C PRO A 333 -16.63 -5.87 -9.88
N ARG A 334 -16.25 -5.64 -11.13
CA ARG A 334 -15.61 -6.64 -11.99
C ARG A 334 -14.20 -6.95 -11.50
N MET A 335 -13.42 -5.92 -11.15
CA MET A 335 -12.06 -6.09 -10.62
C MET A 335 -12.06 -6.94 -9.34
N THR A 336 -12.95 -6.64 -8.40
CA THR A 336 -13.03 -7.42 -7.15
C THR A 336 -13.36 -8.89 -7.42
N ARG A 337 -14.25 -9.18 -8.37
CA ARG A 337 -14.53 -10.58 -8.81
C ARG A 337 -13.30 -11.24 -9.41
N GLN A 338 -12.56 -10.55 -10.28
CA GLN A 338 -11.38 -11.11 -10.94
C GLN A 338 -10.24 -11.37 -9.96
N MET A 339 -10.04 -10.49 -8.98
CA MET A 339 -9.04 -10.70 -7.92
C MET A 339 -9.34 -11.97 -7.11
N HIS A 340 -10.59 -12.18 -6.72
CA HIS A 340 -11.00 -13.40 -6.02
C HIS A 340 -10.85 -14.64 -6.90
N ALA A 341 -11.32 -14.58 -8.14
CA ALA A 341 -11.19 -15.69 -9.08
C ALA A 341 -9.72 -16.06 -9.37
N PHE A 342 -8.84 -15.06 -9.43
CA PHE A 342 -7.40 -15.27 -9.55
C PHE A 342 -6.83 -16.00 -8.33
N LEU A 343 -7.14 -15.50 -7.13
CA LEU A 343 -6.69 -16.10 -5.88
C LEU A 343 -7.19 -17.54 -5.71
N ASP A 344 -8.45 -17.81 -6.06
CA ASP A 344 -9.01 -19.17 -6.02
C ASP A 344 -8.27 -20.12 -6.96
N ARG A 345 -7.85 -19.65 -8.15
CA ARG A 345 -7.03 -20.44 -9.08
C ARG A 345 -5.63 -20.72 -8.52
N VAL A 346 -4.99 -19.71 -7.92
CA VAL A 346 -3.68 -19.90 -7.27
C VAL A 346 -3.79 -20.96 -6.16
N ILE A 347 -4.82 -20.86 -5.31
CA ILE A 347 -5.07 -21.84 -4.24
C ILE A 347 -5.33 -23.24 -4.82
N ALA A 348 -6.04 -23.34 -5.93
CA ALA A 348 -6.33 -24.63 -6.57
C ALA A 348 -5.07 -25.32 -7.13
N VAL A 349 -4.06 -24.54 -7.56
CA VAL A 349 -2.80 -25.08 -8.11
C VAL A 349 -1.78 -25.35 -7.00
N ASP A 350 -1.52 -24.35 -6.13
CA ASP A 350 -0.44 -24.40 -5.14
C ASP A 350 -0.89 -24.79 -3.74
N GLY A 351 -2.22 -24.92 -3.53
CA GLY A 351 -2.81 -25.15 -2.22
C GLY A 351 -2.95 -23.85 -1.40
N SER A 352 -3.63 -24.00 -0.27
CA SER A 352 -3.79 -22.87 0.67
C SER A 352 -2.50 -22.65 1.47
N SER A 353 -2.05 -21.41 1.52
CA SER A 353 -0.90 -20.97 2.31
C SER A 353 -1.32 -19.81 3.24
N ILE A 354 -0.46 -19.46 4.19
CA ILE A 354 -0.67 -18.26 5.02
C ILE A 354 -0.77 -17.01 4.13
N ALA A 355 0.07 -16.91 3.10
CA ALA A 355 0.07 -15.79 2.18
C ALA A 355 -1.25 -15.68 1.39
N THR A 356 -1.78 -16.78 0.86
CA THR A 356 -3.07 -16.79 0.15
C THR A 356 -4.26 -16.52 1.08
N SER A 357 -4.19 -16.98 2.33
CA SER A 357 -5.21 -16.71 3.34
C SER A 357 -5.23 -15.23 3.75
N LEU A 358 -4.04 -14.62 3.95
CA LEU A 358 -3.91 -13.18 4.19
C LEU A 358 -4.37 -12.37 2.98
N ALA A 359 -3.96 -12.76 1.75
CA ALA A 359 -4.41 -12.10 0.54
C ALA A 359 -5.94 -12.10 0.44
N ARG A 360 -6.58 -13.25 0.66
CA ARG A 360 -8.06 -13.37 0.65
C ARG A 360 -8.72 -12.47 1.70
N PHE A 361 -8.10 -12.35 2.86
CA PHE A 361 -8.62 -11.52 3.94
C PHE A 361 -8.58 -10.03 3.59
N PHE A 362 -7.52 -9.56 2.92
CA PHE A 362 -7.36 -8.15 2.55
C PHE A 362 -8.07 -7.77 1.24
N LEU A 363 -8.54 -8.76 0.46
CA LEU A 363 -9.31 -8.46 -0.74
C LEU A 363 -10.70 -7.91 -0.35
N PRO A 364 -11.19 -6.87 -1.05
CA PRO A 364 -12.56 -6.39 -0.89
C PRO A 364 -13.57 -7.50 -1.22
N ASP A 365 -14.75 -7.46 -0.61
CA ASP A 365 -15.81 -8.42 -0.92
C ASP A 365 -16.21 -8.38 -2.39
N VAL A 366 -16.57 -9.56 -2.91
CA VAL A 366 -16.88 -9.78 -4.33
C VAL A 366 -18.09 -8.96 -4.78
N GLY A 367 -17.95 -8.28 -5.91
CA GLY A 367 -19.06 -7.64 -6.60
C GLY A 367 -19.45 -6.25 -6.10
N TYR A 368 -18.64 -5.66 -5.23
CA TYR A 368 -18.83 -4.29 -4.77
C TYR A 368 -17.74 -3.37 -5.33
N PRO A 369 -18.10 -2.11 -5.67
CA PRO A 369 -17.10 -1.11 -6.00
C PRO A 369 -16.40 -0.65 -4.72
N VAL A 370 -15.15 -0.22 -4.84
CA VAL A 370 -14.37 0.37 -3.74
C VAL A 370 -13.79 1.69 -4.19
N GLY A 371 -13.97 2.71 -3.38
CA GLY A 371 -13.33 4.01 -3.52
C GLY A 371 -12.48 4.32 -2.29
N TRP A 372 -11.30 4.87 -2.51
CA TRP A 372 -10.38 5.26 -1.45
C TRP A 372 -9.67 6.56 -1.83
N VAL A 373 -9.56 7.51 -0.90
CA VAL A 373 -8.85 8.78 -1.08
C VAL A 373 -8.01 9.07 0.16
N ALA A 374 -6.73 9.33 -0.05
CA ALA A 374 -5.83 9.87 0.96
C ALA A 374 -5.62 11.37 0.73
N ARG A 375 -5.65 12.13 1.79
CA ARG A 375 -5.45 13.57 1.75
C ARG A 375 -4.60 14.04 2.92
N ASN A 376 -3.48 14.67 2.61
CA ASN A 376 -2.72 15.44 3.59
C ASN A 376 -3.52 16.70 3.99
N THR A 377 -3.57 16.94 5.28
CA THR A 377 -4.12 18.17 5.88
C THR A 377 -3.03 18.85 6.71
N ASP A 378 -3.30 20.04 7.20
CA ASP A 378 -2.35 20.74 8.08
C ASP A 378 -2.13 20.01 9.42
N GLU A 379 -3.10 19.19 9.84
CA GLU A 379 -3.09 18.50 11.13
C GLU A 379 -2.73 17.01 11.02
N GLY A 380 -2.72 16.44 9.81
CA GLY A 380 -2.51 15.01 9.66
C GLY A 380 -2.80 14.45 8.28
N LEU A 381 -2.84 13.13 8.20
CA LEU A 381 -3.25 12.37 7.03
C LEU A 381 -4.66 11.83 7.24
N LEU A 382 -5.61 12.30 6.43
CA LEU A 382 -6.97 11.79 6.38
C LEU A 382 -7.10 10.78 5.24
N ILE A 383 -7.57 9.58 5.57
CA ILE A 383 -7.92 8.55 4.60
C ILE A 383 -9.42 8.32 4.69
N THR A 384 -10.12 8.46 3.57
CA THR A 384 -11.55 8.19 3.45
C THR A 384 -11.79 7.10 2.42
N SER A 385 -12.71 6.18 2.68
CA SER A 385 -13.05 5.13 1.72
C SER A 385 -14.50 4.69 1.82
N ASN A 386 -15.05 4.25 0.69
CA ASN A 386 -16.27 3.49 0.64
C ASN A 386 -15.93 2.05 0.21
N SER A 387 -16.25 1.09 1.04
CA SER A 387 -15.94 -0.32 0.82
C SER A 387 -16.99 -1.24 1.45
N PRO A 388 -17.10 -2.49 1.02
CA PRO A 388 -18.02 -3.46 1.65
C PRO A 388 -17.61 -3.83 3.08
N SER A 389 -16.36 -3.54 3.48
CA SER A 389 -15.83 -3.86 4.80
C SER A 389 -15.69 -2.61 5.68
N SER A 390 -16.06 -2.71 6.94
CA SER A 390 -15.83 -1.66 7.95
C SER A 390 -14.48 -1.82 8.63
N HIS A 391 -13.98 -0.77 9.27
CA HIS A 391 -12.80 -0.86 10.14
C HIS A 391 -12.94 -1.86 11.30
N LYS A 392 -14.19 -2.31 11.61
CA LYS A 392 -14.44 -3.34 12.61
C LYS A 392 -13.75 -4.66 12.26
N SER A 393 -13.85 -5.09 10.99
CA SER A 393 -13.17 -6.30 10.52
C SER A 393 -11.66 -6.17 10.63
N THR A 394 -11.10 -5.03 10.23
CA THR A 394 -9.67 -4.75 10.35
C THR A 394 -9.18 -4.79 11.80
N LEU A 395 -9.90 -4.11 12.72
CA LEU A 395 -9.54 -4.09 14.15
C LEU A 395 -9.63 -5.48 14.78
N LEU A 396 -10.68 -6.24 14.47
CA LEU A 396 -10.83 -7.62 14.97
C LEU A 396 -9.69 -8.50 14.46
N THR A 397 -9.32 -8.38 13.20
CA THR A 397 -8.22 -9.18 12.63
C THR A 397 -6.88 -8.82 13.24
N LEU A 398 -6.57 -7.53 13.39
CA LEU A 398 -5.36 -7.13 14.09
C LEU A 398 -5.32 -7.71 15.52
N GLY A 399 -6.46 -7.73 16.22
CA GLY A 399 -6.60 -8.39 17.52
C GLY A 399 -6.32 -9.89 17.45
N TYR A 400 -6.86 -10.60 16.46
CA TYR A 400 -6.60 -12.03 16.28
C TYR A 400 -5.14 -12.30 15.87
N VAL A 401 -4.56 -11.52 14.97
CA VAL A 401 -3.15 -11.65 14.59
C VAL A 401 -2.23 -11.45 15.79
N ALA A 402 -2.54 -10.51 16.68
CA ALA A 402 -1.80 -10.31 17.91
C ALA A 402 -1.88 -11.52 18.87
N LEU A 403 -2.93 -12.34 18.77
CA LEU A 403 -3.09 -13.56 19.56
C LEU A 403 -2.42 -14.80 18.95
N LEU A 404 -2.04 -14.76 17.66
CA LEU A 404 -1.43 -15.92 16.98
C LEU A 404 -0.18 -16.47 17.67
N PRO A 405 0.76 -15.66 18.20
CA PRO A 405 1.90 -16.19 18.94
C PRO A 405 1.46 -16.98 20.19
N ALA A 406 0.45 -16.52 20.90
CA ALA A 406 -0.08 -17.22 22.08
C ALA A 406 -0.74 -18.55 21.68
N VAL A 407 -1.51 -18.56 20.60
CA VAL A 407 -2.14 -19.78 20.06
C VAL A 407 -1.08 -20.77 19.55
N ALA A 408 -0.02 -20.30 18.88
CA ALA A 408 1.07 -21.15 18.40
C ALA A 408 1.83 -21.79 19.57
N VAL A 409 2.09 -21.07 20.67
CA VAL A 409 2.74 -21.60 21.87
C VAL A 409 1.84 -22.65 22.54
N VAL A 410 0.54 -22.38 22.68
CA VAL A 410 -0.42 -23.34 23.24
C VAL A 410 -0.55 -24.56 22.33
N GLY A 411 -0.68 -24.36 21.01
CA GLY A 411 -0.74 -25.45 20.03
C GLY A 411 0.50 -26.34 20.04
N ALA A 412 1.69 -25.74 20.06
CA ALA A 412 2.95 -26.48 20.14
C ALA A 412 3.08 -27.27 21.46
N SER A 413 2.59 -26.72 22.57
CA SER A 413 2.61 -27.41 23.88
C SER A 413 1.61 -28.57 23.98
N VAL A 414 0.52 -28.50 23.21
CA VAL A 414 -0.53 -29.55 23.15
C VAL A 414 -0.17 -30.67 22.17
N LEU A 415 0.51 -30.33 21.06
CA LEU A 415 0.82 -31.25 19.97
C LEU A 415 2.20 -31.94 20.12
N ALA A 416 3.04 -31.51 21.07
CA ALA A 416 4.34 -32.16 21.30
C ALA A 416 4.15 -33.58 21.86
N PRO A 417 4.53 -34.64 21.13
CA PRO A 417 4.42 -36.01 21.63
C PRO A 417 5.27 -36.16 22.88
N GLY A 418 4.64 -36.46 24.02
CA GLY A 418 5.35 -36.70 25.29
C GLY A 418 5.45 -35.53 26.24
N ALA A 419 4.84 -34.38 25.91
CA ALA A 419 4.71 -33.30 26.88
C ALA A 419 3.77 -33.71 28.02
N PRO A 420 4.15 -33.55 29.33
CA PRO A 420 3.26 -33.79 30.45
C PRO A 420 2.02 -32.92 30.32
N LYS A 421 0.84 -33.54 30.39
CA LYS A 421 -0.44 -32.81 30.29
C LYS A 421 -0.43 -31.70 31.34
N PRO A 422 -0.73 -30.45 30.98
CA PRO A 422 -0.87 -29.38 31.96
C PRO A 422 -2.01 -29.74 32.88
N GLU A 423 -1.70 -29.91 34.16
CA GLU A 423 -2.74 -29.99 35.19
C GLU A 423 -3.48 -28.68 35.24
N LEU A 424 -4.73 -28.68 34.80
CA LEU A 424 -5.60 -27.50 34.87
C LEU A 424 -5.89 -27.22 36.38
N PRO A 425 -5.67 -26.01 36.86
CA PRO A 425 -5.82 -25.65 38.27
C PRO A 425 -7.29 -25.42 38.70
N PHE A 426 -8.24 -26.14 38.11
CA PHE A 426 -9.65 -26.07 38.51
C PHE A 426 -10.08 -27.43 39.05
N LYS A 427 -10.07 -27.53 40.39
CA LYS A 427 -10.98 -28.35 41.16
C LYS A 427 -11.94 -27.43 41.91
#